data_c29acbfbb5ec7efd7345eb5806e7e92f
#
_entry.id   c29acbfbb5ec7efd7345eb5806e7e92f
#
_cell.length_a   1.000
_cell.length_b   1.000
_cell.length_c   1.000
_cell.angle_alpha   90.00
_cell.angle_beta   90.00
_cell.angle_gamma   90.00
#
_symmetry.space_group_name_H-M   'P 1'
#
loop_
_entity.id
_entity.type
_entity.pdbx_description
1 polymer ?
#
loop_
_entity_poly.entity_id
_entity_poly.type
_entity_poly.pdbx_seq_one_letter_code
_entity_poly.pdbx_strand_id
1 'polypeptide(L)'
;LRWDILDAFAEAAAQADVPHTTDFNRGSNEGVGYFQVNQKNGWRWNTAKAFLRPTCYGRPNFELWTGAQVSRLLFETQPDGTRRCTGAEVWNGSEKVTVRATREVVLSAGAIGSPQILQLSGVGPSELLRQHGIEVVLDAPGVGANLQDHLQIRAVYKIAGAPTLNVMASSMIGKAKIGLEYVLKRSGPMSMAPSQLGAFTRSSPDREWPNLQYHVQPLSLDAFGDPLHSFPAFTASVCNLNPTSRGSVRIRSNRFEDAPAIAPNYLSTDEDRKVAAESLRVTRRIAQQPALAKYKPEEWKPGVQYQTDEDLARLAGDIATTIFHPVGTTKMGADNDPAAVLDSRLRVRGVQGLRVVDAGAMPTITSGNTNSPTLMMAEKAAGWIVEDNR
;
A
#
# COMPACT_ATOMS: atom_id res chain seq x y z
N LEU A 1 -2.50 -21.25 -7.82
CA LEU A 1 -2.80 -21.37 -9.24
C LEU A 1 -1.59 -20.91 -10.06
N ARG A 2 -1.10 -21.72 -10.99
CA ARG A 2 -0.01 -21.36 -11.93
C ARG A 2 -0.59 -21.08 -13.31
N TRP A 3 0.11 -20.25 -14.07
CA TRP A 3 -0.25 -19.89 -15.43
C TRP A 3 0.97 -20.03 -16.32
N ASP A 4 0.83 -20.69 -17.48
CA ASP A 4 1.94 -20.91 -18.41
C ASP A 4 2.64 -19.61 -18.82
N ILE A 5 1.87 -18.51 -18.97
CA ILE A 5 2.43 -17.20 -19.31
C ILE A 5 3.25 -16.61 -18.15
N LEU A 6 2.86 -16.85 -16.89
CA LEU A 6 3.63 -16.41 -15.74
C LEU A 6 4.90 -17.25 -15.55
N ASP A 7 4.83 -18.56 -15.76
CA ASP A 7 6.00 -19.44 -15.74
C ASP A 7 6.99 -19.05 -16.86
N ALA A 8 6.48 -18.70 -18.06
CA ALA A 8 7.32 -18.20 -19.15
C ALA A 8 7.93 -16.82 -18.85
N PHE A 9 7.20 -15.94 -18.16
CA PHE A 9 7.74 -14.65 -17.72
C PHE A 9 8.85 -14.85 -16.67
N ALA A 10 8.68 -15.80 -15.75
CA ALA A 10 9.72 -16.11 -14.75
C ALA A 10 11.00 -16.60 -15.42
N GLU A 11 10.87 -17.48 -16.42
CA GLU A 11 12.02 -17.95 -17.21
C GLU A 11 12.64 -16.82 -18.03
N ALA A 12 11.82 -15.96 -18.65
CA ALA A 12 12.31 -14.79 -19.38
C ALA A 12 13.05 -13.80 -18.45
N ALA A 13 12.57 -13.62 -17.24
CA ALA A 13 13.27 -12.80 -16.25
C ALA A 13 14.63 -13.41 -15.89
N ALA A 14 14.72 -14.74 -15.73
CA ALA A 14 15.99 -15.43 -15.50
C ALA A 14 16.96 -15.28 -16.69
N GLN A 15 16.46 -15.35 -17.93
CA GLN A 15 17.24 -15.06 -19.14
C GLN A 15 17.70 -13.60 -19.24
N ALA A 16 17.05 -12.70 -18.48
CA ALA A 16 17.41 -11.29 -18.37
C ALA A 16 18.18 -10.96 -17.06
N ASP A 17 18.86 -11.96 -16.49
CA ASP A 17 19.71 -11.87 -15.29
C ASP A 17 18.96 -11.63 -13.96
N VAL A 18 17.66 -11.96 -13.87
CA VAL A 18 16.90 -11.95 -12.63
C VAL A 18 16.76 -13.39 -12.11
N PRO A 19 17.51 -13.82 -11.10
CA PRO A 19 17.57 -15.22 -10.70
C PRO A 19 16.22 -15.73 -10.17
N HIS A 20 15.95 -17.03 -10.32
CA HIS A 20 14.79 -17.63 -9.66
C HIS A 20 14.92 -17.63 -8.15
N THR A 21 13.82 -17.35 -7.45
CA THR A 21 13.73 -17.48 -6.00
C THR A 21 12.43 -18.20 -5.59
N THR A 22 12.50 -18.91 -4.49
CA THR A 22 11.33 -19.55 -3.85
C THR A 22 10.84 -18.75 -2.65
N ASP A 23 11.62 -17.75 -2.20
CA ASP A 23 11.30 -16.96 -1.02
C ASP A 23 12.03 -15.61 -1.06
N PHE A 24 11.29 -14.52 -1.17
CA PHE A 24 11.80 -13.14 -1.19
C PHE A 24 12.23 -12.63 0.20
N ASN A 25 12.04 -13.41 1.26
CA ASN A 25 12.28 -12.96 2.64
C ASN A 25 13.51 -13.64 3.28
N ARG A 26 14.43 -14.17 2.47
CA ARG A 26 15.64 -14.86 2.94
C ARG A 26 16.91 -14.03 2.68
N GLY A 27 17.05 -12.92 3.40
CA GLY A 27 18.24 -12.07 3.31
C GLY A 27 18.23 -11.09 2.15
N SER A 28 18.16 -11.56 0.89
CA SER A 28 17.93 -10.71 -0.29
C SER A 28 16.55 -10.96 -0.85
N ASN A 29 15.88 -9.89 -1.30
CA ASN A 29 14.63 -10.00 -2.04
C ASN A 29 14.85 -10.16 -3.56
N GLU A 30 16.10 -10.10 -4.05
CA GLU A 30 16.41 -10.23 -5.49
C GLU A 30 15.96 -11.58 -6.06
N GLY A 31 15.26 -11.53 -7.19
CA GLY A 31 14.85 -12.73 -7.90
C GLY A 31 13.42 -12.66 -8.43
N VAL A 32 13.02 -13.73 -9.16
CA VAL A 32 11.67 -13.92 -9.70
C VAL A 32 11.04 -15.18 -9.13
N GLY A 33 9.78 -15.11 -8.72
CA GLY A 33 9.04 -16.25 -8.14
C GLY A 33 7.59 -15.93 -7.85
N TYR A 34 6.83 -16.94 -7.47
CA TYR A 34 5.45 -16.76 -7.04
C TYR A 34 5.38 -16.17 -5.64
N PHE A 35 4.54 -15.16 -5.45
CA PHE A 35 4.34 -14.55 -4.15
C PHE A 35 3.67 -15.50 -3.15
N GLN A 36 4.15 -15.47 -1.91
CA GLN A 36 3.40 -15.95 -0.76
C GLN A 36 2.27 -14.94 -0.48
N VAL A 37 1.03 -15.44 -0.35
CA VAL A 37 -0.15 -14.58 -0.24
C VAL A 37 -0.94 -14.88 1.04
N ASN A 38 -1.59 -13.86 1.58
CA ASN A 38 -2.47 -13.99 2.76
C ASN A 38 -3.78 -14.69 2.37
N GLN A 39 -3.70 -16.03 2.25
CA GLN A 39 -4.80 -16.89 1.87
C GLN A 39 -4.80 -18.17 2.70
N LYS A 40 -5.99 -18.68 3.00
CA LYS A 40 -6.20 -19.99 3.63
C LYS A 40 -7.42 -20.67 3.00
N ASN A 41 -7.23 -21.86 2.44
CA ASN A 41 -8.30 -22.66 1.81
C ASN A 41 -9.12 -21.89 0.76
N GLY A 42 -8.44 -21.14 -0.13
CA GLY A 42 -9.07 -20.33 -1.18
C GLY A 42 -9.76 -19.04 -0.70
N TRP A 43 -9.65 -18.70 0.59
CA TRP A 43 -10.18 -17.45 1.14
C TRP A 43 -9.08 -16.46 1.45
N ARG A 44 -9.31 -15.18 1.14
CA ARG A 44 -8.47 -14.10 1.65
C ARG A 44 -8.47 -14.12 3.18
N TRP A 45 -7.27 -14.20 3.78
CA TRP A 45 -7.08 -14.29 5.22
C TRP A 45 -6.60 -12.94 5.76
N ASN A 46 -7.55 -12.07 6.09
CA ASN A 46 -7.26 -10.75 6.64
C ASN A 46 -7.00 -10.80 8.16
N THR A 47 -6.55 -9.67 8.72
CA THR A 47 -6.21 -9.54 10.15
C THR A 47 -7.38 -9.87 11.08
N ALA A 48 -8.62 -9.52 10.72
CA ALA A 48 -9.79 -9.88 11.52
C ALA A 48 -9.96 -11.41 11.61
N LYS A 49 -9.75 -12.15 10.52
CA LYS A 49 -9.79 -13.62 10.52
C LYS A 49 -8.58 -14.25 11.22
N ALA A 50 -7.41 -13.59 11.13
CA ALA A 50 -6.17 -14.14 11.68
C ALA A 50 -6.03 -13.89 13.19
N PHE A 51 -6.46 -12.73 13.67
CA PHE A 51 -6.23 -12.29 15.05
C PHE A 51 -7.54 -12.08 15.84
N LEU A 52 -8.51 -11.30 15.35
CA LEU A 52 -9.67 -10.94 16.15
C LEU A 52 -10.61 -12.13 16.40
N ARG A 53 -10.98 -12.87 15.35
CA ARG A 53 -11.93 -14.00 15.46
C ARG A 53 -11.45 -15.09 16.41
N PRO A 54 -10.19 -15.58 16.30
CA PRO A 54 -9.74 -16.68 17.16
C PRO A 54 -9.43 -16.27 18.59
N THR A 55 -9.12 -14.99 18.84
CA THR A 55 -8.55 -14.57 20.14
C THR A 55 -9.33 -13.50 20.87
N CYS A 56 -10.09 -12.64 20.18
CA CYS A 56 -10.76 -11.47 20.79
C CYS A 56 -12.27 -11.64 20.90
N TYR A 57 -12.92 -12.16 19.86
CA TYR A 57 -14.37 -12.34 19.89
C TYR A 57 -14.78 -13.31 21.01
N GLY A 58 -15.70 -12.87 21.83
CA GLY A 58 -16.13 -13.61 23.03
C GLY A 58 -15.39 -13.25 24.32
N ARG A 59 -14.38 -12.39 24.30
CA ARG A 59 -13.79 -11.82 25.53
C ARG A 59 -14.73 -10.77 26.12
N PRO A 60 -15.03 -10.78 27.42
CA PRO A 60 -15.92 -9.80 28.04
C PRO A 60 -15.33 -8.37 28.07
N ASN A 61 -14.02 -8.23 27.87
CA ASN A 61 -13.29 -6.96 27.83
C ASN A 61 -12.97 -6.50 26.40
N PHE A 62 -13.62 -7.08 25.37
CA PHE A 62 -13.46 -6.68 23.98
C PHE A 62 -14.80 -6.27 23.39
N GLU A 63 -14.87 -5.06 22.86
CA GLU A 63 -16.04 -4.55 22.14
C GLU A 63 -15.62 -4.06 20.75
N LEU A 64 -16.41 -4.38 19.74
CA LEU A 64 -16.20 -3.97 18.35
C LEU A 64 -17.40 -3.18 17.86
N TRP A 65 -17.17 -1.93 17.55
CA TRP A 65 -18.14 -1.07 16.89
C TRP A 65 -17.87 -1.05 15.38
N THR A 66 -18.89 -1.42 14.60
CA THR A 66 -18.89 -1.33 13.14
C THR A 66 -19.88 -0.26 12.70
N GLY A 67 -19.64 0.36 11.52
CA GLY A 67 -20.44 1.49 11.07
C GLY A 67 -20.23 2.76 11.92
N ALA A 68 -19.13 2.79 12.68
CA ALA A 68 -18.76 3.89 13.54
C ALA A 68 -17.56 4.65 12.97
N GLN A 69 -17.61 5.99 12.97
CA GLN A 69 -16.55 6.85 12.43
C GLN A 69 -16.07 7.83 13.50
N VAL A 70 -14.78 7.86 13.77
CA VAL A 70 -14.17 8.84 14.67
C VAL A 70 -14.24 10.22 14.02
N SER A 71 -14.89 11.18 14.68
CA SER A 71 -14.96 12.57 14.23
C SER A 71 -13.78 13.39 14.71
N ARG A 72 -13.35 13.17 15.95
CA ARG A 72 -12.15 13.81 16.54
C ARG A 72 -11.71 13.10 17.81
N LEU A 73 -10.47 13.34 18.21
CA LEU A 73 -9.93 12.99 19.52
C LEU A 73 -10.28 14.09 20.55
N LEU A 74 -10.29 13.73 21.82
CA LEU A 74 -10.57 14.63 22.93
C LEU A 74 -9.30 14.82 23.75
N PHE A 75 -9.01 16.09 24.10
CA PHE A 75 -7.81 16.45 24.85
C PHE A 75 -8.17 17.24 26.10
N GLU A 76 -7.39 17.05 27.15
CA GLU A 76 -7.47 17.82 28.40
C GLU A 76 -6.08 18.37 28.71
N THR A 77 -6.04 19.61 29.27
CA THR A 77 -4.80 20.18 29.77
C THR A 77 -4.59 19.70 31.19
N GLN A 78 -3.47 19.08 31.45
CA GLN A 78 -3.08 18.61 32.78
C GLN A 78 -2.63 19.80 33.66
N PRO A 79 -2.57 19.66 35.00
CA PRO A 79 -2.11 20.73 35.89
C PRO A 79 -0.67 21.23 35.60
N ASP A 80 0.16 20.40 35.01
CA ASP A 80 1.53 20.73 34.59
C ASP A 80 1.61 21.41 33.20
N GLY A 81 0.45 21.68 32.59
CA GLY A 81 0.36 22.29 31.26
C GLY A 81 0.49 21.30 30.09
N THR A 82 0.76 20.02 30.33
CA THR A 82 0.83 19.01 29.25
C THR A 82 -0.56 18.71 28.71
N ARG A 83 -0.62 18.25 27.44
CA ARG A 83 -1.86 17.81 26.79
C ARG A 83 -1.99 16.29 26.91
N ARG A 84 -3.17 15.82 27.32
CA ARG A 84 -3.49 14.40 27.39
C ARG A 84 -4.69 14.08 26.50
N CYS A 85 -4.57 13.05 25.68
CA CYS A 85 -5.69 12.47 24.95
C CYS A 85 -6.54 11.64 25.92
N THR A 86 -7.81 11.99 26.07
CA THR A 86 -8.73 11.38 27.05
C THR A 86 -9.85 10.57 26.41
N GLY A 87 -9.87 10.47 25.07
CA GLY A 87 -10.89 9.71 24.36
C GLY A 87 -11.11 10.20 22.95
N ALA A 88 -12.26 9.86 22.41
CA ALA A 88 -12.70 10.24 21.07
C ALA A 88 -14.20 10.54 21.02
N GLU A 89 -14.59 11.39 20.09
CA GLU A 89 -15.96 11.59 19.66
C GLU A 89 -16.20 10.73 18.42
N VAL A 90 -17.22 9.89 18.46
CA VAL A 90 -17.49 8.87 17.44
C VAL A 90 -18.92 9.06 16.92
N TRP A 91 -19.09 9.12 15.60
CA TRP A 91 -20.37 9.02 14.93
C TRP A 91 -20.75 7.55 14.74
N ASN A 92 -21.85 7.10 15.32
CA ASN A 92 -22.29 5.71 15.29
C ASN A 92 -23.31 5.40 14.17
N GLY A 93 -23.51 6.35 13.27
CA GLY A 93 -24.50 6.27 12.18
C GLY A 93 -25.79 7.05 12.48
N SER A 94 -26.04 7.44 13.72
CA SER A 94 -27.23 8.20 14.14
C SER A 94 -26.91 9.43 14.99
N GLU A 95 -25.94 9.31 15.90
CA GLU A 95 -25.56 10.36 16.84
C GLU A 95 -24.05 10.34 17.12
N LYS A 96 -23.57 11.41 17.73
CA LYS A 96 -22.19 11.49 18.24
C LYS A 96 -22.14 10.95 19.66
N VAL A 97 -21.28 9.98 19.88
CA VAL A 97 -21.03 9.34 21.17
C VAL A 97 -19.64 9.68 21.65
N THR A 98 -19.49 10.06 22.91
CA THR A 98 -18.18 10.26 23.55
C THR A 98 -17.68 8.95 24.15
N VAL A 99 -16.51 8.50 23.70
CA VAL A 99 -15.80 7.36 24.27
C VAL A 99 -14.60 7.85 25.06
N ARG A 100 -14.53 7.53 26.36
CA ARG A 100 -13.42 7.92 27.22
C ARG A 100 -12.39 6.80 27.35
N ALA A 101 -11.11 7.17 27.30
CA ALA A 101 -9.99 6.27 27.49
C ALA A 101 -9.41 6.46 28.89
N THR A 102 -9.37 5.40 29.68
CA THR A 102 -8.79 5.45 31.03
C THR A 102 -7.26 5.37 31.03
N ARG A 103 -6.67 4.76 30.00
CA ARG A 103 -5.22 4.62 29.84
C ARG A 103 -4.71 5.42 28.66
N GLU A 104 -4.94 4.94 27.43
CA GLU A 104 -4.50 5.60 26.22
C GLU A 104 -5.44 5.33 25.03
N VAL A 105 -5.34 6.16 24.00
CA VAL A 105 -5.96 5.98 22.69
C VAL A 105 -4.88 5.48 21.71
N VAL A 106 -5.19 4.41 20.96
CA VAL A 106 -4.33 3.92 19.88
C VAL A 106 -5.03 4.19 18.55
N LEU A 107 -4.47 5.09 17.76
CA LEU A 107 -4.97 5.42 16.43
C LEU A 107 -4.34 4.52 15.40
N SER A 108 -5.16 3.78 14.63
CA SER A 108 -4.72 2.83 13.60
C SER A 108 -5.58 2.96 12.33
N ALA A 109 -5.87 4.22 11.93
CA ALA A 109 -6.74 4.51 10.80
C ALA A 109 -6.00 4.53 9.45
N GLY A 110 -4.73 4.12 9.43
CA GLY A 110 -3.86 4.06 8.26
C GLY A 110 -3.27 5.42 7.87
N ALA A 111 -2.33 5.39 6.93
CA ALA A 111 -1.56 6.57 6.52
C ALA A 111 -2.40 7.73 5.95
N ILE A 112 -3.68 7.50 5.68
CA ILE A 112 -4.62 8.55 5.22
C ILE A 112 -5.54 8.99 6.36
N GLY A 113 -6.17 8.04 7.07
CA GLY A 113 -7.16 8.36 8.11
C GLY A 113 -6.54 8.90 9.39
N SER A 114 -5.38 8.38 9.82
CA SER A 114 -4.74 8.84 11.06
C SER A 114 -4.31 10.31 11.02
N PRO A 115 -3.62 10.82 9.98
CA PRO A 115 -3.32 12.25 9.91
C PRO A 115 -4.59 13.10 9.75
N GLN A 116 -5.63 12.64 9.08
CA GLN A 116 -6.91 13.35 8.99
C GLN A 116 -7.54 13.52 10.38
N ILE A 117 -7.65 12.44 11.16
CA ILE A 117 -8.21 12.48 12.51
C ILE A 117 -7.38 13.40 13.42
N LEU A 118 -6.04 13.32 13.36
CA LEU A 118 -5.16 14.21 14.13
C LEU A 118 -5.40 15.69 13.79
N GLN A 119 -5.44 16.03 12.50
CA GLN A 119 -5.69 17.40 12.03
C GLN A 119 -7.08 17.90 12.47
N LEU A 120 -8.14 17.10 12.30
CA LEU A 120 -9.49 17.44 12.77
C LEU A 120 -9.58 17.62 14.29
N SER A 121 -8.61 17.07 15.02
CA SER A 121 -8.53 17.13 16.48
C SER A 121 -7.60 18.23 16.99
N GLY A 122 -7.07 19.08 16.11
CA GLY A 122 -6.18 20.17 16.50
C GLY A 122 -4.70 19.78 16.64
N VAL A 123 -4.31 18.59 16.18
CA VAL A 123 -2.90 18.13 16.15
C VAL A 123 -2.41 18.11 14.71
N GLY A 124 -1.61 19.09 14.32
CA GLY A 124 -1.16 19.22 12.93
C GLY A 124 -0.53 20.58 12.64
N PRO A 125 -0.28 20.90 11.37
CA PRO A 125 0.27 22.20 10.99
C PRO A 125 -0.67 23.34 11.41
N SER A 126 -0.21 24.21 12.29
CA SER A 126 -1.04 25.23 12.93
C SER A 126 -1.72 26.17 11.95
N GLU A 127 -1.06 26.52 10.85
CA GLU A 127 -1.64 27.35 9.79
C GLU A 127 -2.82 26.66 9.11
N LEU A 128 -2.68 25.39 8.71
CA LEU A 128 -3.77 24.60 8.14
C LEU A 128 -4.96 24.52 9.09
N LEU A 129 -4.71 24.27 10.38
CA LEU A 129 -5.76 24.15 11.38
C LEU A 129 -6.56 25.45 11.52
N ARG A 130 -5.86 26.59 11.61
CA ARG A 130 -6.50 27.92 11.70
C ARG A 130 -7.31 28.28 10.45
N GLN A 131 -6.81 27.91 9.25
CA GLN A 131 -7.53 28.10 7.98
C GLN A 131 -8.91 27.42 7.98
N HIS A 132 -9.05 26.30 8.69
CA HIS A 132 -10.30 25.56 8.83
C HIS A 132 -11.05 25.84 10.13
N GLY A 133 -10.65 26.85 10.91
CA GLY A 133 -11.31 27.22 12.18
C GLY A 133 -11.16 26.16 13.28
N ILE A 134 -10.08 25.36 13.23
CA ILE A 134 -9.78 24.33 14.23
C ILE A 134 -8.81 24.91 15.27
N GLU A 135 -9.16 24.76 16.55
CA GLU A 135 -8.28 25.15 17.65
C GLU A 135 -7.00 24.31 17.65
N VAL A 136 -5.86 24.97 17.78
CA VAL A 136 -4.55 24.30 17.80
C VAL A 136 -4.28 23.71 19.17
N VAL A 137 -4.34 22.40 19.29
CA VAL A 137 -3.94 21.63 20.48
C VAL A 137 -2.43 21.46 20.51
N LEU A 138 -1.84 21.11 19.35
CA LEU A 138 -0.41 20.94 19.17
C LEU A 138 -0.02 21.32 17.74
N ASP A 139 0.97 22.22 17.61
CA ASP A 139 1.59 22.48 16.31
C ASP A 139 2.54 21.33 15.97
N ALA A 140 2.15 20.52 15.00
CA ALA A 140 2.87 19.34 14.56
C ALA A 140 2.94 19.30 13.02
N PRO A 141 3.88 20.04 12.42
CA PRO A 141 3.95 20.21 10.95
C PRO A 141 4.17 18.90 10.19
N GLY A 142 4.72 17.88 10.85
CA GLY A 142 4.91 16.55 10.27
C GLY A 142 3.62 15.76 10.05
N VAL A 143 2.53 16.10 10.74
CA VAL A 143 1.24 15.39 10.58
C VAL A 143 0.70 15.60 9.17
N GLY A 144 0.56 14.50 8.43
CA GLY A 144 0.12 14.47 7.03
C GLY A 144 1.18 14.91 6.02
N ALA A 145 2.42 15.19 6.43
CA ALA A 145 3.55 15.38 5.54
C ALA A 145 4.24 14.04 5.23
N ASN A 146 5.26 14.06 4.33
CA ASN A 146 6.09 12.90 4.03
C ASN A 146 5.34 11.70 3.47
N LEU A 147 4.16 11.89 2.87
CA LEU A 147 3.44 10.79 2.21
C LEU A 147 4.33 10.15 1.14
N GLN A 148 4.47 8.85 1.21
CA GLN A 148 5.19 8.01 0.25
C GLN A 148 4.26 6.87 -0.18
N ASP A 149 4.39 6.44 -1.43
CA ASP A 149 3.65 5.30 -1.96
C ASP A 149 4.42 4.71 -3.15
N HIS A 150 4.23 3.43 -3.42
CA HIS A 150 4.76 2.81 -4.62
C HIS A 150 3.85 3.11 -5.81
N LEU A 151 4.37 3.87 -6.77
CA LEU A 151 3.71 4.11 -8.05
C LEU A 151 3.92 2.90 -8.96
N GLN A 152 2.84 2.21 -9.30
CA GLN A 152 2.85 1.02 -10.15
C GLN A 152 2.62 1.40 -11.61
N ILE A 153 3.66 1.25 -12.43
CA ILE A 153 3.63 1.45 -13.89
C ILE A 153 3.11 0.17 -14.52
N ARG A 154 2.04 0.22 -15.30
CA ARG A 154 1.33 -0.94 -15.82
C ARG A 154 1.66 -1.19 -17.30
N ALA A 155 2.80 -1.82 -17.59
CA ALA A 155 3.15 -2.24 -18.94
C ALA A 155 2.27 -3.43 -19.36
N VAL A 156 1.60 -3.30 -20.51
CA VAL A 156 0.67 -4.31 -21.03
C VAL A 156 1.20 -4.87 -22.36
N TYR A 157 1.21 -6.19 -22.44
CA TYR A 157 1.61 -6.93 -23.63
C TYR A 157 0.48 -7.80 -24.13
N LYS A 158 0.05 -7.59 -25.40
CA LYS A 158 -0.80 -8.55 -26.10
C LYS A 158 0.01 -9.81 -26.38
N ILE A 159 -0.66 -10.96 -26.33
CA ILE A 159 -0.02 -12.26 -26.58
C ILE A 159 -0.91 -13.17 -27.42
N ALA A 160 -0.32 -14.25 -27.93
CA ALA A 160 -1.01 -15.32 -28.62
C ALA A 160 -0.69 -16.67 -27.98
N GLY A 161 -1.58 -17.65 -28.11
CA GLY A 161 -1.30 -19.04 -27.75
C GLY A 161 -1.23 -19.38 -26.25
N ALA A 162 -1.65 -18.47 -25.35
CA ALA A 162 -1.77 -18.78 -23.94
C ALA A 162 -3.18 -18.47 -23.39
N PRO A 163 -3.71 -19.27 -22.47
CA PRO A 163 -4.88 -18.90 -21.71
C PRO A 163 -4.58 -17.67 -20.83
N THR A 164 -5.44 -16.67 -20.88
CA THR A 164 -5.42 -15.52 -19.98
C THR A 164 -6.78 -15.34 -19.35
N LEU A 165 -6.86 -14.61 -18.25
CA LEU A 165 -8.15 -14.32 -17.63
C LEU A 165 -9.06 -13.52 -18.57
N ASN A 166 -8.49 -12.67 -19.45
CA ASN A 166 -9.22 -11.96 -20.49
C ASN A 166 -10.04 -12.93 -21.36
N VAL A 167 -9.40 -14.01 -21.84
CA VAL A 167 -10.07 -15.03 -22.67
C VAL A 167 -11.03 -15.87 -21.84
N MET A 168 -10.62 -16.35 -20.67
CA MET A 168 -11.45 -17.22 -19.84
C MET A 168 -12.73 -16.54 -19.36
N ALA A 169 -12.67 -15.23 -19.06
CA ALA A 169 -13.82 -14.46 -18.58
C ALA A 169 -14.58 -13.72 -19.69
N SER A 170 -14.24 -13.94 -20.98
CA SER A 170 -14.87 -13.23 -22.12
C SER A 170 -16.33 -13.64 -22.38
N SER A 171 -16.73 -14.86 -21.98
CA SER A 171 -18.07 -15.39 -22.20
C SER A 171 -18.81 -15.66 -20.88
N MET A 172 -20.15 -15.66 -20.93
CA MET A 172 -20.97 -16.04 -19.77
C MET A 172 -20.68 -17.47 -19.28
N ILE A 173 -20.43 -18.39 -20.23
CA ILE A 173 -20.05 -19.78 -19.88
C ILE A 173 -18.71 -19.81 -19.17
N GLY A 174 -17.73 -19.03 -19.62
CA GLY A 174 -16.44 -18.91 -18.96
C GLY A 174 -16.55 -18.37 -17.54
N LYS A 175 -17.31 -17.29 -17.35
CA LYS A 175 -17.60 -16.72 -16.02
C LYS A 175 -18.31 -17.74 -15.11
N ALA A 176 -19.29 -18.46 -15.64
CA ALA A 176 -20.01 -19.49 -14.88
C ALA A 176 -19.09 -20.65 -14.46
N LYS A 177 -18.18 -21.11 -15.33
CA LYS A 177 -17.17 -22.13 -15.00
C LYS A 177 -16.25 -21.68 -13.88
N ILE A 178 -15.72 -20.45 -13.96
CA ILE A 178 -14.86 -19.84 -12.94
C ILE A 178 -15.60 -19.76 -11.59
N GLY A 179 -16.87 -19.32 -11.61
CA GLY A 179 -17.70 -19.23 -10.41
C GLY A 179 -17.98 -20.62 -9.80
N LEU A 180 -18.34 -21.60 -10.62
CA LEU A 180 -18.63 -22.96 -10.18
C LEU A 180 -17.39 -23.64 -9.58
N GLU A 181 -16.23 -23.49 -10.22
CA GLU A 181 -14.96 -24.00 -9.69
C GLU A 181 -14.67 -23.45 -8.29
N TYR A 182 -14.86 -22.12 -8.11
CA TYR A 182 -14.64 -21.50 -6.82
C TYR A 182 -15.64 -21.97 -5.75
N VAL A 183 -16.93 -22.09 -6.10
CA VAL A 183 -17.97 -22.54 -5.15
C VAL A 183 -17.70 -23.97 -4.70
N LEU A 184 -17.36 -24.87 -5.64
CA LEU A 184 -17.20 -26.30 -5.35
C LEU A 184 -15.82 -26.64 -4.75
N LYS A 185 -14.75 -26.01 -5.23
CA LYS A 185 -13.37 -26.41 -4.92
C LYS A 185 -12.55 -25.35 -4.18
N ARG A 186 -13.05 -24.11 -4.06
CA ARG A 186 -12.29 -22.97 -3.54
C ARG A 186 -10.96 -22.76 -4.26
N SER A 187 -10.93 -23.04 -5.57
CA SER A 187 -9.78 -22.93 -6.46
C SER A 187 -10.10 -22.08 -7.70
N GLY A 188 -9.17 -22.01 -8.62
CA GLY A 188 -9.31 -21.25 -9.87
C GLY A 188 -9.12 -19.73 -9.72
N PRO A 189 -9.47 -18.98 -10.77
CA PRO A 189 -9.19 -17.54 -10.84
C PRO A 189 -9.78 -16.70 -9.69
N MET A 190 -10.93 -17.09 -9.12
CA MET A 190 -11.53 -16.37 -7.98
C MET A 190 -10.80 -16.60 -6.65
N SER A 191 -9.93 -17.60 -6.56
CA SER A 191 -9.11 -17.87 -5.38
C SER A 191 -7.71 -17.23 -5.47
N MET A 192 -7.33 -16.68 -6.61
CA MET A 192 -6.00 -16.13 -6.79
C MET A 192 -5.88 -14.69 -6.28
N ALA A 193 -4.67 -14.29 -5.86
CA ALA A 193 -4.32 -12.89 -5.72
C ALA A 193 -4.30 -12.21 -7.10
N PRO A 194 -4.60 -10.92 -7.20
CA PRO A 194 -4.55 -10.20 -8.49
C PRO A 194 -3.21 -10.36 -9.19
N SER A 195 -2.11 -10.31 -8.44
CA SER A 195 -0.75 -10.53 -8.93
C SER A 195 -0.18 -11.77 -8.25
N GLN A 196 0.22 -12.76 -9.03
CA GLN A 196 0.69 -14.02 -8.50
C GLN A 196 2.21 -14.18 -8.59
N LEU A 197 2.81 -13.69 -9.68
CA LEU A 197 4.24 -13.73 -9.90
C LEU A 197 4.84 -12.36 -9.56
N GLY A 198 5.93 -12.38 -8.82
CA GLY A 198 6.74 -11.22 -8.50
C GLY A 198 8.16 -11.34 -8.98
N ALA A 199 8.82 -10.20 -9.13
CA ALA A 199 10.25 -10.16 -9.26
C ALA A 199 10.80 -8.91 -8.57
N PHE A 200 11.99 -9.04 -8.01
CA PHE A 200 12.76 -7.92 -7.49
C PHE A 200 14.09 -7.87 -8.23
N THR A 201 14.43 -6.71 -8.76
CA THR A 201 15.66 -6.51 -9.51
C THR A 201 16.13 -5.06 -9.46
N ARG A 202 17.26 -4.78 -10.06
CA ARG A 202 17.84 -3.44 -10.16
C ARG A 202 17.38 -2.76 -11.44
N SER A 203 17.11 -1.46 -11.38
CA SER A 203 16.80 -0.64 -12.55
C SER A 203 18.02 -0.48 -13.46
N SER A 204 19.22 -0.44 -12.86
CA SER A 204 20.51 -0.33 -13.53
C SER A 204 21.60 -1.07 -12.73
N PRO A 205 22.74 -1.43 -13.36
CA PRO A 205 23.82 -2.21 -12.71
C PRO A 205 24.53 -1.49 -11.56
N ASP A 206 24.47 -0.17 -11.51
CA ASP A 206 25.07 0.68 -10.49
C ASP A 206 24.26 0.74 -9.18
N ARG A 207 23.08 0.16 -9.15
CA ARG A 207 22.27 0.07 -7.92
C ARG A 207 22.84 -1.00 -7.00
N GLU A 208 23.04 -0.62 -5.73
CA GLU A 208 23.54 -1.54 -4.71
C GLU A 208 22.50 -2.63 -4.39
N TRP A 209 21.20 -2.24 -4.33
CA TRP A 209 20.11 -3.12 -3.95
C TRP A 209 19.01 -3.13 -5.01
N PRO A 210 18.18 -4.21 -5.09
CA PRO A 210 16.99 -4.21 -5.92
C PRO A 210 16.06 -3.04 -5.56
N ASN A 211 15.81 -2.18 -6.53
CA ASN A 211 14.95 -1.00 -6.38
C ASN A 211 13.68 -1.07 -7.24
N LEU A 212 13.48 -2.19 -7.96
CA LEU A 212 12.26 -2.46 -8.72
C LEU A 212 11.56 -3.69 -8.16
N GLN A 213 10.22 -3.61 -8.08
CA GLN A 213 9.35 -4.75 -7.81
C GLN A 213 8.35 -4.92 -8.94
N TYR A 214 8.23 -6.14 -9.43
CA TYR A 214 7.22 -6.54 -10.41
C TYR A 214 6.03 -7.23 -9.75
N HIS A 215 4.85 -6.96 -10.31
CA HIS A 215 3.61 -7.67 -10.06
C HIS A 215 3.05 -8.11 -11.41
N VAL A 216 3.22 -9.38 -11.75
CA VAL A 216 2.84 -9.89 -13.07
C VAL A 216 1.49 -10.58 -12.98
N GLN A 217 0.60 -10.23 -13.92
CA GLN A 217 -0.79 -10.67 -13.94
C GLN A 217 -1.12 -11.31 -15.29
N PRO A 218 -1.80 -12.47 -15.35
CA PRO A 218 -2.23 -13.11 -16.59
C PRO A 218 -3.53 -12.48 -17.13
N LEU A 219 -3.59 -11.15 -17.08
CA LEU A 219 -4.75 -10.34 -17.48
C LEU A 219 -4.34 -8.91 -17.81
N SER A 220 -5.24 -8.17 -18.45
CA SER A 220 -5.08 -6.72 -18.63
C SER A 220 -6.43 -5.99 -18.57
N LEU A 221 -6.38 -4.74 -18.10
CA LEU A 221 -7.49 -3.79 -18.00
C LEU A 221 -6.91 -2.37 -17.93
N ASP A 222 -7.70 -1.34 -18.20
CA ASP A 222 -7.23 0.04 -18.17
C ASP A 222 -7.01 0.56 -16.75
N ALA A 223 -8.00 0.44 -15.88
CA ALA A 223 -7.91 0.82 -14.47
C ALA A 223 -8.58 -0.22 -13.57
N PHE A 224 -8.21 -0.26 -12.28
CA PHE A 224 -8.85 -1.18 -11.33
C PHE A 224 -10.35 -0.91 -11.20
N GLY A 225 -11.15 -1.94 -11.47
CA GLY A 225 -12.60 -1.87 -11.53
C GLY A 225 -13.17 -1.85 -12.94
N ASP A 226 -12.35 -1.59 -13.94
CA ASP A 226 -12.76 -1.63 -15.34
C ASP A 226 -12.91 -3.08 -15.85
N PRO A 227 -13.67 -3.26 -16.96
CA PRO A 227 -13.74 -4.53 -17.66
C PRO A 227 -12.36 -4.97 -18.16
N LEU A 228 -12.12 -6.27 -18.22
CA LEU A 228 -10.93 -6.82 -18.87
C LEU A 228 -10.93 -6.48 -20.37
N HIS A 229 -9.75 -6.22 -20.95
CA HIS A 229 -9.62 -6.06 -22.38
C HIS A 229 -10.13 -7.29 -23.14
N SER A 230 -10.63 -7.09 -24.36
CA SER A 230 -11.20 -8.16 -25.22
C SER A 230 -10.15 -9.06 -25.88
N PHE A 231 -8.86 -8.76 -25.72
CA PHE A 231 -7.74 -9.52 -26.30
C PHE A 231 -6.92 -10.24 -25.21
N PRO A 232 -6.27 -11.35 -25.56
CA PRO A 232 -5.37 -12.03 -24.64
C PRO A 232 -4.14 -11.16 -24.35
N ALA A 233 -3.82 -10.99 -23.06
CA ALA A 233 -2.69 -10.17 -22.63
C ALA A 233 -2.19 -10.56 -21.24
N PHE A 234 -0.98 -10.16 -20.92
CA PHE A 234 -0.50 -10.06 -19.55
C PHE A 234 -0.09 -8.63 -19.22
N THR A 235 -0.11 -8.31 -17.94
CA THR A 235 0.39 -7.03 -17.43
C THR A 235 1.63 -7.30 -16.59
N ALA A 236 2.74 -6.68 -16.95
CA ALA A 236 3.95 -6.59 -16.13
C ALA A 236 3.96 -5.23 -15.43
N SER A 237 3.36 -5.18 -14.26
CA SER A 237 3.35 -3.95 -13.45
C SER A 237 4.67 -3.85 -12.68
N VAL A 238 5.31 -2.70 -12.72
CA VAL A 238 6.59 -2.45 -12.04
C VAL A 238 6.52 -1.18 -11.21
N CYS A 239 7.13 -1.18 -10.04
CA CYS A 239 7.22 0.00 -9.19
C CYS A 239 8.65 0.23 -8.69
N ASN A 240 9.01 1.52 -8.50
CA ASN A 240 10.19 1.94 -7.76
C ASN A 240 9.96 1.69 -6.27
N LEU A 241 10.82 0.89 -5.63
CA LEU A 241 10.73 0.54 -4.21
C LEU A 241 11.21 1.66 -3.27
N ASN A 242 12.03 2.56 -3.77
CA ASN A 242 12.67 3.62 -2.98
C ASN A 242 12.38 5.00 -3.58
N PRO A 243 11.10 5.41 -3.70
CA PRO A 243 10.76 6.70 -4.29
C PRO A 243 11.30 7.85 -3.44
N THR A 244 11.81 8.88 -4.12
CA THR A 244 12.31 10.11 -3.51
C THR A 244 11.27 11.23 -3.49
N SER A 245 10.22 11.15 -4.30
CA SER A 245 9.06 12.04 -4.24
C SER A 245 8.37 11.97 -2.89
N ARG A 246 7.90 13.12 -2.40
CA ARG A 246 7.17 13.25 -1.14
C ARG A 246 5.88 14.00 -1.37
N GLY A 247 4.82 13.48 -0.77
CA GLY A 247 3.49 14.02 -0.84
C GLY A 247 2.93 14.43 0.51
N SER A 248 1.62 14.67 0.54
CA SER A 248 0.93 15.07 1.76
C SER A 248 -0.53 14.60 1.79
N VAL A 249 -1.07 14.55 3.01
CA VAL A 249 -2.49 14.38 3.32
C VAL A 249 -2.93 15.59 4.14
N ARG A 250 -3.93 16.33 3.66
CA ARG A 250 -4.42 17.57 4.30
C ARG A 250 -5.94 17.56 4.37
N ILE A 251 -6.52 17.99 5.47
CA ILE A 251 -7.96 18.23 5.56
C ILE A 251 -8.37 19.32 4.56
N ARG A 252 -9.60 19.24 4.06
CA ARG A 252 -10.23 20.25 3.19
C ARG A 252 -11.24 21.11 3.91
N SER A 253 -11.66 20.67 5.08
CA SER A 253 -12.62 21.35 5.95
C SER A 253 -12.47 20.84 7.38
N ASN A 254 -13.28 21.35 8.31
CA ASN A 254 -13.37 20.86 9.67
C ASN A 254 -14.42 19.72 9.84
N ARG A 255 -14.95 19.19 8.76
CA ARG A 255 -15.94 18.12 8.77
C ARG A 255 -15.25 16.77 8.62
N PHE A 256 -15.59 15.81 9.46
CA PHE A 256 -15.00 14.48 9.43
C PHE A 256 -15.51 13.62 8.25
N GLU A 257 -16.64 14.00 7.65
CA GLU A 257 -17.22 13.31 6.47
C GLU A 257 -16.49 13.66 5.17
N ASP A 258 -15.82 14.80 5.14
CA ASP A 258 -15.14 15.27 3.94
C ASP A 258 -13.81 14.53 3.76
N ALA A 259 -13.62 13.92 2.58
CA ALA A 259 -12.37 13.26 2.26
C ALA A 259 -11.20 14.27 2.24
N PRO A 260 -10.02 13.92 2.79
CA PRO A 260 -8.86 14.80 2.76
C PRO A 260 -8.32 14.96 1.34
N ALA A 261 -7.53 16.02 1.12
CA ALA A 261 -6.69 16.14 -0.05
C ALA A 261 -5.52 15.18 0.09
N ILE A 262 -5.43 14.21 -0.82
CA ILE A 262 -4.34 13.23 -0.91
C ILE A 262 -3.50 13.63 -2.12
N ALA A 263 -2.28 14.10 -1.89
CA ALA A 263 -1.36 14.55 -2.92
C ALA A 263 -0.05 13.75 -2.85
N PRO A 264 0.05 12.59 -3.51
CA PRO A 264 1.26 11.76 -3.48
C PRO A 264 2.48 12.41 -4.11
N ASN A 265 2.27 13.36 -5.05
CA ASN A 265 3.32 14.07 -5.77
C ASN A 265 4.28 13.14 -6.52
N TYR A 266 3.75 12.09 -7.15
CA TYR A 266 4.52 11.10 -7.89
C TYR A 266 5.39 11.73 -8.97
N LEU A 267 6.55 11.13 -9.24
CA LEU A 267 7.50 11.52 -10.29
C LEU A 267 7.95 12.98 -10.20
N SER A 268 7.88 13.60 -9.02
CA SER A 268 8.28 15.00 -8.83
C SER A 268 9.80 15.21 -8.83
N THR A 269 10.58 14.16 -8.64
CA THR A 269 12.04 14.20 -8.64
C THR A 269 12.62 13.60 -9.92
N ASP A 270 13.83 14.07 -10.31
CA ASP A 270 14.55 13.52 -11.47
C ASP A 270 14.88 12.04 -11.26
N GLU A 271 15.22 11.64 -10.03
CA GLU A 271 15.52 10.27 -9.68
C GLU A 271 14.32 9.35 -9.95
N ASP A 272 13.12 9.72 -9.51
CA ASP A 272 11.93 8.91 -9.73
C ASP A 272 11.57 8.81 -11.22
N ARG A 273 11.75 9.90 -11.98
CA ARG A 273 11.56 9.90 -13.44
C ARG A 273 12.56 9.00 -14.15
N LYS A 274 13.83 9.06 -13.73
CA LYS A 274 14.90 8.18 -14.26
C LYS A 274 14.57 6.71 -14.01
N VAL A 275 14.25 6.36 -12.76
CA VAL A 275 13.89 4.96 -12.40
C VAL A 275 12.63 4.50 -13.14
N ALA A 276 11.66 5.36 -13.37
CA ALA A 276 10.46 5.05 -14.14
C ALA A 276 10.80 4.68 -15.59
N ALA A 277 11.67 5.45 -16.27
CA ALA A 277 12.15 5.13 -17.62
C ALA A 277 12.97 3.83 -17.65
N GLU A 278 13.89 3.67 -16.70
CA GLU A 278 14.72 2.46 -16.56
C GLU A 278 13.84 1.22 -16.34
N SER A 279 12.78 1.30 -15.52
CA SER A 279 11.88 0.20 -15.23
C SER A 279 11.16 -0.32 -16.49
N LEU A 280 10.73 0.58 -17.38
CA LEU A 280 10.13 0.22 -18.66
C LEU A 280 11.16 -0.45 -19.59
N ARG A 281 12.43 0.00 -19.58
CA ARG A 281 13.50 -0.66 -20.35
C ARG A 281 13.80 -2.07 -19.84
N VAL A 282 13.86 -2.25 -18.51
CA VAL A 282 14.01 -3.58 -17.91
C VAL A 282 12.84 -4.48 -18.29
N THR A 283 11.62 -3.97 -18.27
CA THR A 283 10.42 -4.72 -18.67
C THR A 283 10.50 -5.16 -20.13
N ARG A 284 10.91 -4.27 -21.04
CA ARG A 284 11.12 -4.59 -22.47
C ARG A 284 12.19 -5.66 -22.67
N ARG A 285 13.32 -5.56 -21.94
CA ARG A 285 14.39 -6.57 -21.99
C ARG A 285 13.88 -7.95 -21.58
N ILE A 286 13.06 -8.05 -20.53
CA ILE A 286 12.44 -9.32 -20.12
C ILE A 286 11.45 -9.81 -21.19
N ALA A 287 10.59 -8.95 -21.72
CA ALA A 287 9.58 -9.32 -22.70
C ALA A 287 10.16 -9.82 -24.04
N GLN A 288 11.39 -9.44 -24.36
CA GLN A 288 12.11 -9.85 -25.59
C GLN A 288 12.85 -11.19 -25.46
N GLN A 289 12.88 -11.80 -24.27
CA GLN A 289 13.63 -13.05 -24.07
C GLN A 289 12.99 -14.26 -24.76
N PRO A 290 13.81 -15.26 -25.16
CA PRO A 290 13.35 -16.46 -25.90
C PRO A 290 12.19 -17.20 -25.22
N ALA A 291 12.14 -17.26 -23.89
CA ALA A 291 11.07 -17.95 -23.16
C ALA A 291 9.67 -17.42 -23.47
N LEU A 292 9.54 -16.12 -23.81
CA LEU A 292 8.27 -15.50 -24.19
C LEU A 292 8.00 -15.52 -25.70
N ALA A 293 9.00 -15.83 -26.56
CA ALA A 293 8.90 -15.72 -28.02
C ALA A 293 7.73 -16.52 -28.61
N LYS A 294 7.42 -17.71 -28.07
CA LYS A 294 6.29 -18.54 -28.51
C LYS A 294 4.92 -17.87 -28.34
N TYR A 295 4.78 -16.92 -27.41
CA TYR A 295 3.57 -16.16 -27.15
C TYR A 295 3.49 -14.86 -27.96
N LYS A 296 4.53 -14.51 -28.73
CA LYS A 296 4.60 -13.33 -29.60
C LYS A 296 4.18 -12.05 -28.87
N PRO A 297 4.86 -11.67 -27.76
CA PRO A 297 4.45 -10.50 -27.00
C PRO A 297 4.58 -9.24 -27.84
N GLU A 298 3.49 -8.46 -27.90
CA GLU A 298 3.41 -7.15 -28.55
C GLU A 298 3.11 -6.10 -27.48
N GLU A 299 4.00 -5.13 -27.29
CA GLU A 299 3.82 -4.06 -26.33
C GLU A 299 2.62 -3.19 -26.72
N TRP A 300 1.56 -3.22 -25.91
CA TRP A 300 0.35 -2.42 -26.06
C TRP A 300 0.46 -1.08 -25.33
N LYS A 301 1.01 -1.09 -24.12
CA LYS A 301 1.29 0.09 -23.30
C LYS A 301 2.67 -0.03 -22.66
N PRO A 302 3.47 1.05 -22.72
CA PRO A 302 3.22 2.40 -23.26
C PRO A 302 3.24 2.49 -24.78
N GLY A 303 3.86 1.56 -25.51
CA GLY A 303 4.00 1.52 -26.96
C GLY A 303 5.44 1.63 -27.42
N VAL A 304 5.82 0.76 -28.37
CA VAL A 304 7.22 0.57 -28.84
C VAL A 304 7.83 1.79 -29.52
N GLN A 305 7.03 2.75 -29.98
CA GLN A 305 7.49 3.97 -30.64
C GLN A 305 8.18 4.95 -29.66
N TYR A 306 7.93 4.82 -28.38
CA TYR A 306 8.51 5.71 -27.36
C TYR A 306 9.82 5.12 -26.83
N GLN A 307 10.94 5.83 -27.05
CA GLN A 307 12.27 5.32 -26.75
C GLN A 307 13.10 6.26 -25.85
N THR A 308 12.81 7.57 -25.84
CA THR A 308 13.56 8.52 -25.05
C THR A 308 13.24 8.40 -23.56
N ASP A 309 14.16 8.79 -22.68
CA ASP A 309 13.94 8.79 -21.23
C ASP A 309 12.78 9.71 -20.84
N GLU A 310 12.68 10.87 -21.51
CA GLU A 310 11.63 11.84 -21.28
C GLU A 310 10.24 11.29 -21.62
N ASP A 311 10.10 10.66 -22.81
CA ASP A 311 8.85 10.03 -23.21
C ASP A 311 8.47 8.89 -22.26
N LEU A 312 9.41 8.03 -21.91
CA LEU A 312 9.16 6.89 -21.03
C LEU A 312 8.76 7.34 -19.63
N ALA A 313 9.42 8.36 -19.07
CA ALA A 313 9.06 8.89 -17.75
C ALA A 313 7.67 9.55 -17.74
N ARG A 314 7.33 10.30 -18.81
CA ARG A 314 5.99 10.91 -18.97
C ARG A 314 4.92 9.83 -19.11
N LEU A 315 5.10 8.89 -20.02
CA LEU A 315 4.15 7.80 -20.26
C LEU A 315 4.02 6.83 -19.08
N ALA A 316 5.10 6.66 -18.30
CA ALA A 316 5.03 5.94 -17.04
C ALA A 316 3.97 6.56 -16.12
N GLY A 317 3.95 7.90 -16.02
CA GLY A 317 2.91 8.62 -15.28
C GLY A 317 1.49 8.39 -15.82
N ASP A 318 1.33 8.34 -17.15
CA ASP A 318 0.02 8.21 -17.81
C ASP A 318 -0.60 6.80 -17.61
N ILE A 319 0.23 5.76 -17.46
CA ILE A 319 -0.24 4.37 -17.31
C ILE A 319 -0.07 3.83 -15.89
N ALA A 320 0.36 4.66 -14.96
CA ALA A 320 0.60 4.25 -13.59
C ALA A 320 -0.60 4.49 -12.67
N THR A 321 -0.59 3.78 -11.56
CA THR A 321 -1.54 3.95 -10.46
C THR A 321 -0.87 3.61 -9.14
N THR A 322 -1.49 4.01 -8.02
CA THR A 322 -1.08 3.52 -6.70
C THR A 322 -1.16 1.99 -6.64
N ILE A 323 -0.24 1.35 -5.92
CA ILE A 323 -0.38 -0.06 -5.52
C ILE A 323 -0.90 -0.20 -4.08
N PHE A 324 -1.45 0.89 -3.52
CA PHE A 324 -2.08 0.93 -2.20
C PHE A 324 -1.10 0.68 -1.05
N HIS A 325 0.09 1.27 -1.14
CA HIS A 325 1.13 1.21 -0.10
C HIS A 325 1.42 2.58 0.57
N PRO A 326 0.42 3.45 0.85
CA PRO A 326 0.69 4.76 1.43
C PRO A 326 1.29 4.62 2.83
N VAL A 327 2.37 5.37 3.10
CA VAL A 327 3.09 5.39 4.38
C VAL A 327 3.59 6.79 4.73
N GLY A 328 4.10 6.98 5.94
CA GLY A 328 4.99 8.08 6.30
C GLY A 328 4.33 9.35 6.83
N THR A 329 3.00 9.42 6.84
CA THR A 329 2.23 10.65 7.14
C THR A 329 2.16 11.02 8.60
N THR A 330 2.65 10.16 9.49
CA THR A 330 2.80 10.38 10.93
C THR A 330 4.13 9.77 11.38
N LYS A 331 5.21 10.00 10.60
CA LYS A 331 6.47 9.29 10.75
C LYS A 331 7.05 9.32 12.16
N MET A 332 7.59 8.19 12.62
CA MET A 332 8.48 8.18 13.77
C MET A 332 9.85 8.76 13.40
N GLY A 333 10.59 9.24 14.38
CA GLY A 333 11.92 9.76 14.14
C GLY A 333 12.74 9.96 15.42
N ALA A 334 14.00 10.35 15.27
CA ALA A 334 14.89 10.69 16.36
C ALA A 334 14.47 12.00 17.04
N ASP A 335 14.92 12.24 18.28
CA ASP A 335 14.48 13.38 19.08
C ASP A 335 14.85 14.74 18.45
N ASN A 336 15.87 14.78 17.63
CA ASN A 336 16.32 15.95 16.89
C ASN A 336 15.66 16.11 15.50
N ASP A 337 14.73 15.24 15.12
CA ASP A 337 13.97 15.38 13.87
C ASP A 337 12.71 16.25 14.12
N PRO A 338 12.67 17.52 13.66
CA PRO A 338 11.53 18.40 13.90
C PRO A 338 10.27 18.00 13.15
N ALA A 339 10.40 17.13 12.13
CA ALA A 339 9.28 16.62 11.37
C ALA A 339 8.76 15.26 11.89
N ALA A 340 9.37 14.70 12.94
CA ALA A 340 8.89 13.47 13.54
C ALA A 340 7.62 13.74 14.37
N VAL A 341 6.56 13.00 14.05
CA VAL A 341 5.28 13.04 14.77
C VAL A 341 5.32 12.09 15.95
N LEU A 342 6.01 10.96 15.81
CA LEU A 342 6.07 9.90 16.80
C LEU A 342 7.49 9.71 17.33
N ASP A 343 7.58 9.26 18.57
CA ASP A 343 8.81 8.72 19.15
C ASP A 343 9.05 7.25 18.72
N SER A 344 10.14 6.66 19.18
CA SER A 344 10.51 5.27 18.88
C SER A 344 9.56 4.21 19.44
N ARG A 345 8.64 4.58 20.35
CA ARG A 345 7.59 3.70 20.88
C ARG A 345 6.21 4.04 20.30
N LEU A 346 6.18 4.77 19.18
CA LEU A 346 4.98 5.19 18.44
C LEU A 346 4.02 6.09 19.26
N ARG A 347 4.50 6.78 20.27
CA ARG A 347 3.72 7.78 21.03
C ARG A 347 3.78 9.12 20.29
N VAL A 348 2.64 9.81 20.25
CA VAL A 348 2.57 11.15 19.65
C VAL A 348 3.36 12.12 20.53
N ARG A 349 4.35 12.79 19.96
CA ARG A 349 5.20 13.76 20.66
C ARG A 349 4.37 14.96 21.12
N GLY A 350 4.61 15.43 22.33
CA GLY A 350 3.91 16.59 22.92
C GLY A 350 2.48 16.30 23.41
N VAL A 351 2.01 15.04 23.32
CA VAL A 351 0.69 14.62 23.81
C VAL A 351 0.84 13.32 24.58
N GLN A 352 0.32 13.26 25.80
CA GLN A 352 0.23 12.05 26.60
C GLN A 352 -0.98 11.20 26.21
N GLY A 353 -0.88 9.87 26.40
CA GLY A 353 -2.02 8.96 26.23
C GLY A 353 -2.48 8.77 24.80
N LEU A 354 -1.61 9.00 23.80
CA LEU A 354 -1.92 8.83 22.39
C LEU A 354 -0.76 8.17 21.63
N ARG A 355 -1.10 7.13 20.86
CA ARG A 355 -0.19 6.49 19.89
C ARG A 355 -0.81 6.44 18.50
N VAL A 356 0.06 6.39 17.48
CA VAL A 356 -0.35 6.01 16.12
C VAL A 356 0.39 4.74 15.73
N VAL A 357 -0.38 3.68 15.47
CA VAL A 357 0.16 2.34 15.17
C VAL A 357 -0.40 1.85 13.85
N ASP A 358 0.16 2.35 12.76
CA ASP A 358 -0.16 1.98 11.39
C ASP A 358 0.99 2.32 10.42
N ALA A 359 0.74 2.15 9.12
CA ALA A 359 1.74 2.43 8.08
C ALA A 359 2.20 3.91 8.04
N GLY A 360 1.40 4.84 8.56
CA GLY A 360 1.77 6.25 8.67
C GLY A 360 3.01 6.48 9.54
N ALA A 361 3.32 5.56 10.46
CA ALA A 361 4.46 5.65 11.36
C ALA A 361 5.81 5.38 10.68
N MET A 362 5.84 4.76 9.51
CA MET A 362 7.09 4.48 8.78
C MET A 362 7.79 5.77 8.37
N PRO A 363 9.08 5.98 8.70
CA PRO A 363 9.81 7.16 8.22
C PRO A 363 10.11 7.12 6.73
N THR A 364 10.37 5.91 6.22
CA THR A 364 10.59 5.61 4.80
C THR A 364 9.78 4.37 4.43
N ILE A 365 9.30 4.34 3.19
CA ILE A 365 8.60 3.17 2.66
C ILE A 365 9.55 1.97 2.58
N THR A 366 9.06 0.79 2.91
CA THR A 366 9.85 -0.45 2.87
C THR A 366 10.03 -0.95 1.44
N SER A 367 11.15 -1.66 1.18
CA SER A 367 11.47 -2.20 -0.16
C SER A 367 10.64 -3.44 -0.51
N GLY A 368 9.33 -3.31 -0.46
CA GLY A 368 8.33 -4.35 -0.74
C GLY A 368 6.95 -3.96 -0.25
N ASN A 369 6.04 -4.95 -0.20
CA ASN A 369 4.67 -4.75 0.27
C ASN A 369 4.62 -4.32 1.73
N THR A 370 3.79 -3.33 2.06
CA THR A 370 3.75 -2.66 3.37
C THR A 370 2.94 -3.38 4.44
N ASN A 371 2.18 -4.43 4.10
CA ASN A 371 1.32 -5.13 5.06
C ASN A 371 2.10 -5.84 6.17
N SER A 372 3.13 -6.63 5.82
CA SER A 372 3.92 -7.37 6.81
C SER A 372 4.72 -6.46 7.76
N PRO A 373 5.42 -5.41 7.29
CA PRO A 373 6.07 -4.46 8.20
C PRO A 373 5.06 -3.70 9.08
N THR A 374 3.86 -3.40 8.62
CA THR A 374 2.80 -2.80 9.45
C THR A 374 2.37 -3.77 10.57
N LEU A 375 2.18 -5.05 10.25
CA LEU A 375 1.89 -6.08 11.27
C LEU A 375 3.01 -6.23 12.28
N MET A 376 4.26 -6.21 11.85
CA MET A 376 5.44 -6.28 12.73
C MET A 376 5.49 -5.08 13.69
N MET A 377 5.27 -3.85 13.17
CA MET A 377 5.21 -2.66 14.03
C MET A 377 4.07 -2.73 15.05
N ALA A 378 2.90 -3.22 14.63
CA ALA A 378 1.75 -3.38 15.52
C ALA A 378 2.01 -4.41 16.63
N GLU A 379 2.64 -5.53 16.31
CA GLU A 379 3.03 -6.55 17.28
C GLU A 379 4.03 -5.98 18.32
N LYS A 380 5.03 -5.24 17.84
CA LYS A 380 6.00 -4.58 18.72
C LYS A 380 5.33 -3.53 19.61
N ALA A 381 4.44 -2.71 19.04
CA ALA A 381 3.71 -1.69 19.78
C ALA A 381 2.77 -2.28 20.85
N ALA A 382 2.15 -3.42 20.57
CA ALA A 382 1.33 -4.13 21.56
C ALA A 382 2.15 -4.50 22.82
N GLY A 383 3.38 -4.96 22.64
CA GLY A 383 4.31 -5.20 23.76
C GLY A 383 4.57 -3.92 24.58
N TRP A 384 4.89 -2.82 23.90
CA TRP A 384 5.13 -1.52 24.56
C TRP A 384 3.89 -0.98 25.30
N ILE A 385 2.69 -1.13 24.71
CA ILE A 385 1.44 -0.72 25.35
C ILE A 385 1.24 -1.48 26.67
N VAL A 386 1.51 -2.78 26.69
CA VAL A 386 1.40 -3.61 27.89
C VAL A 386 2.44 -3.19 28.93
N GLU A 387 3.68 -2.91 28.54
CA GLU A 387 4.75 -2.45 29.43
C GLU A 387 4.42 -1.09 30.07
N ASP A 388 4.00 -0.11 29.27
CA ASP A 388 3.75 1.27 29.69
C ASP A 388 2.48 1.40 30.57
N ASN A 389 1.58 0.41 30.54
CA ASN A 389 0.32 0.40 31.27
C ASN A 389 0.26 -0.63 32.43
N ARG A 390 1.39 -1.21 32.80
CA ARG A 390 1.54 -2.01 34.01
C ARG A 390 1.74 -1.09 35.20
#